data_1e6188695c54d5ee898e17c97bad728d
#
_entry.id   1e6188695c54d5ee898e17c97bad728d
#
_cell.length_a   1.000
_cell.length_b   1.000
_cell.length_c   1.000
_cell.angle_alpha   90.00
_cell.angle_beta   90.00
_cell.angle_gamma   90.00
#
_symmetry.space_group_name_H-M   'P 1'
#
loop_
_entity.id
_entity.type
_entity.pdbx_description
1 polymer ?
#
loop_
_entity_poly.entity_id
_entity_poly.type
_entity_poly.pdbx_seq_one_letter_code
_entity_poly.pdbx_strand_id
1 'polypeptide(L)'
;MRHEKLLIVEDDREIGKLITTQLTSLNLHVDHVISAELALKKIAKHPYGLILLDINLPQMDGLSLCRKIKEHYPTTSVILLTALSSDMDRVIGLEMGADDYICKPFFARELQARVKTQLRHRAQLLASQNTDEPSVSSEQTLKVGSLNIEFDSHQVYLAEQAINLTATEFDLLVYFARHPNHVFSRQQLLDKVWGYQHSGYEHTVNSHINRLRAKLELHQSTPIIETVWGVGYKLNPSQLN
;
A
#
# COMPACT_ATOMS: atom_id res chain seq x y z
N MET A 1 12.78 19.45 4.44
CA MET A 1 12.27 18.24 3.79
C MET A 1 12.99 17.05 4.39
N ARG A 2 12.32 16.17 5.13
CA ARG A 2 12.92 14.90 5.55
C ARG A 2 13.06 14.05 4.28
N HIS A 3 14.29 13.76 3.87
CA HIS A 3 14.55 12.83 2.77
C HIS A 3 13.99 11.45 3.20
N GLU A 4 12.97 10.98 2.51
CA GLU A 4 12.43 9.65 2.79
C GLU A 4 13.48 8.60 2.50
N LYS A 5 13.69 7.71 3.47
CA LYS A 5 14.63 6.60 3.33
C LYS A 5 13.92 5.42 2.66
N LEU A 6 14.58 4.83 1.70
CA LEU A 6 14.16 3.65 0.98
C LEU A 6 15.11 2.49 1.29
N LEU A 7 14.59 1.30 1.54
CA LEU A 7 15.36 0.09 1.72
C LEU A 7 15.15 -0.84 0.52
N ILE A 8 16.24 -1.34 -0.03
CA ILE A 8 16.24 -2.43 -1.02
C ILE A 8 16.69 -3.70 -0.31
N VAL A 9 15.92 -4.77 -0.47
CA VAL A 9 16.23 -6.12 0.02
C VAL A 9 16.30 -7.03 -1.21
N GLU A 10 17.52 -7.29 -1.68
CA GLU A 10 17.83 -8.02 -2.90
C GLU A 10 19.15 -8.75 -2.71
N ASP A 11 19.20 -10.06 -2.86
CA ASP A 11 20.42 -10.87 -2.64
C ASP A 11 21.40 -10.75 -3.81
N ASP A 12 20.91 -10.53 -5.03
CA ASP A 12 21.75 -10.22 -6.17
C ASP A 12 22.31 -8.78 -6.06
N ARG A 13 23.63 -8.71 -5.84
CA ARG A 13 24.32 -7.43 -5.67
C ARG A 13 24.29 -6.55 -6.91
N GLU A 14 24.29 -7.13 -8.11
CA GLU A 14 24.27 -6.37 -9.36
C GLU A 14 22.89 -5.75 -9.59
N ILE A 15 21.83 -6.51 -9.34
CA ILE A 15 20.45 -6.01 -9.39
C ILE A 15 20.25 -4.94 -8.31
N GLY A 16 20.69 -5.18 -7.07
CA GLY A 16 20.59 -4.22 -5.98
C GLY A 16 21.31 -2.91 -6.29
N LYS A 17 22.54 -2.98 -6.88
CA LYS A 17 23.31 -1.81 -7.32
C LYS A 17 22.62 -1.06 -8.47
N LEU A 18 22.05 -1.78 -9.44
CA LEU A 18 21.29 -1.19 -10.55
C LEU A 18 20.10 -0.39 -10.02
N ILE A 19 19.29 -1.01 -9.15
CA ILE A 19 18.12 -0.37 -8.52
C ILE A 19 18.58 0.87 -7.72
N THR A 20 19.63 0.74 -6.91
CA THR A 20 20.18 1.84 -6.11
C THR A 20 20.54 3.03 -7.01
N THR A 21 21.27 2.79 -8.09
CA THR A 21 21.69 3.84 -9.04
C THR A 21 20.47 4.55 -9.66
N GLN A 22 19.45 3.79 -10.07
CA GLN A 22 18.24 4.35 -10.67
C GLN A 22 17.43 5.20 -9.70
N LEU A 23 17.40 4.83 -8.43
CA LEU A 23 16.60 5.54 -7.42
C LEU A 23 17.36 6.71 -6.80
N THR A 24 18.68 6.63 -6.68
CA THR A 24 19.51 7.75 -6.24
C THR A 24 19.42 8.94 -7.22
N SER A 25 19.19 8.68 -8.51
CA SER A 25 18.92 9.73 -9.50
C SER A 25 17.65 10.55 -9.23
N LEU A 26 16.78 10.07 -8.34
CA LEU A 26 15.56 10.75 -7.88
C LEU A 26 15.77 11.55 -6.57
N ASN A 27 17.02 11.74 -6.12
CA ASN A 27 17.36 12.35 -4.83
C ASN A 27 16.82 11.60 -3.61
N LEU A 28 16.63 10.27 -3.71
CA LEU A 28 16.21 9.42 -2.62
C LEU A 28 17.43 8.90 -1.86
N HIS A 29 17.29 8.78 -0.53
CA HIS A 29 18.29 8.09 0.29
C HIS A 29 17.98 6.58 0.28
N VAL A 30 18.88 5.81 -0.33
CA VAL A 30 18.67 4.38 -0.59
C VAL A 30 19.69 3.55 0.18
N ASP A 31 19.19 2.65 1.00
CA ASP A 31 19.98 1.58 1.64
C ASP A 31 19.73 0.26 0.89
N HIS A 32 20.76 -0.57 0.76
CA HIS A 32 20.64 -1.92 0.19
C HIS A 32 21.16 -2.96 1.19
N VAL A 33 20.42 -4.06 1.31
CA VAL A 33 20.78 -5.27 2.07
C VAL A 33 20.47 -6.53 1.27
N ILE A 34 21.22 -7.60 1.57
CA ILE A 34 21.21 -8.83 0.78
C ILE A 34 20.41 -9.97 1.44
N SER A 35 19.76 -9.74 2.56
CA SER A 35 18.94 -10.76 3.23
C SER A 35 17.85 -10.15 4.10
N ALA A 36 16.83 -10.95 4.38
CA ALA A 36 15.72 -10.58 5.23
C ALA A 36 16.14 -10.24 6.67
N GLU A 37 17.13 -10.96 7.21
CA GLU A 37 17.63 -10.75 8.58
C GLU A 37 18.35 -9.41 8.72
N LEU A 38 19.10 -9.02 7.69
CA LEU A 38 19.74 -7.70 7.63
C LEU A 38 18.69 -6.60 7.50
N ALA A 39 17.63 -6.84 6.71
CA ALA A 39 16.52 -5.91 6.57
C ALA A 39 15.83 -5.68 7.92
N LEU A 40 15.47 -6.72 8.66
CA LEU A 40 14.84 -6.61 9.98
C LEU A 40 15.72 -5.83 10.97
N LYS A 41 17.04 -6.07 10.98
CA LYS A 41 17.99 -5.32 11.81
C LYS A 41 18.04 -3.82 11.46
N LYS A 42 17.91 -3.48 10.17
CA LYS A 42 17.88 -2.07 9.73
C LYS A 42 16.56 -1.39 10.04
N ILE A 43 15.45 -2.06 9.77
CA ILE A 43 14.09 -1.54 10.00
C ILE A 43 13.88 -1.25 11.50
N ALA A 44 14.40 -2.11 12.38
CA ALA A 44 14.32 -1.90 13.83
C ALA A 44 15.09 -0.65 14.32
N LYS A 45 16.10 -0.19 13.56
CA LYS A 45 16.93 0.96 13.94
C LYS A 45 16.49 2.27 13.28
N HIS A 46 15.91 2.18 12.10
CA HIS A 46 15.57 3.34 11.28
C HIS A 46 14.20 3.15 10.61
N PRO A 47 13.33 4.17 10.64
CA PRO A 47 12.11 4.13 9.85
C PRO A 47 12.42 4.26 8.36
N TYR A 48 11.81 3.40 7.56
CA TYR A 48 11.82 3.47 6.09
C TYR A 48 10.42 3.83 5.58
N GLY A 49 10.35 4.71 4.60
CA GLY A 49 9.10 5.07 3.95
C GLY A 49 8.62 4.02 2.98
N LEU A 50 9.58 3.41 2.28
CA LEU A 50 9.32 2.39 1.26
C LEU A 50 10.39 1.30 1.32
N ILE A 51 9.97 0.06 1.10
CA ILE A 51 10.83 -1.11 0.99
C ILE A 51 10.58 -1.76 -0.38
N LEU A 52 11.64 -1.91 -1.17
CA LEU A 52 11.66 -2.79 -2.33
C LEU A 52 12.18 -4.14 -1.88
N LEU A 53 11.41 -5.20 -2.11
CA LEU A 53 11.66 -6.50 -1.51
C LEU A 53 11.60 -7.61 -2.54
N ASP A 54 12.73 -8.27 -2.78
CA ASP A 54 12.73 -9.51 -3.57
C ASP A 54 12.00 -10.63 -2.82
N ILE A 55 11.18 -11.38 -3.56
CA ILE A 55 10.51 -12.57 -3.02
C ILE A 55 11.53 -13.69 -2.81
N ASN A 56 12.47 -13.86 -3.74
CA ASN A 56 13.42 -14.97 -3.75
C ASN A 56 14.67 -14.65 -2.93
N LEU A 57 14.52 -14.48 -1.62
CA LEU A 57 15.65 -14.27 -0.72
C LEU A 57 16.15 -15.60 -0.12
N PRO A 58 17.45 -15.71 0.19
CA PRO A 58 17.98 -16.85 0.90
C PRO A 58 17.47 -16.90 2.36
N GLN A 59 17.31 -18.08 2.93
CA GLN A 59 16.90 -18.37 4.31
C GLN A 59 15.44 -17.99 4.58
N MET A 60 15.14 -16.74 4.86
CA MET A 60 13.77 -16.24 5.00
C MET A 60 13.31 -15.64 3.67
N ASP A 61 12.25 -16.19 3.09
CA ASP A 61 11.66 -15.68 1.85
C ASP A 61 11.05 -14.27 2.02
N GLY A 62 10.95 -13.54 0.92
CA GLY A 62 10.47 -12.16 0.93
C GLY A 62 8.99 -12.03 1.31
N LEU A 63 8.14 -13.03 1.07
CA LEU A 63 6.74 -12.99 1.48
C LEU A 63 6.59 -13.05 2.99
N SER A 64 7.37 -13.93 3.65
CA SER A 64 7.45 -14.00 5.11
C SER A 64 7.97 -12.70 5.73
N LEU A 65 8.97 -12.07 5.09
CA LEU A 65 9.46 -10.76 5.50
C LEU A 65 8.41 -9.68 5.31
N CYS A 66 7.71 -9.64 4.18
CA CYS A 66 6.62 -8.69 3.89
C CYS A 66 5.56 -8.75 4.99
N ARG A 67 5.07 -9.94 5.33
CA ARG A 67 4.08 -10.13 6.39
C ARG A 67 4.57 -9.56 7.72
N LYS A 68 5.79 -9.88 8.16
CA LYS A 68 6.37 -9.34 9.40
C LYS A 68 6.47 -7.82 9.39
N ILE A 69 6.88 -7.22 8.25
CA ILE A 69 6.93 -5.77 8.11
C ILE A 69 5.54 -5.17 8.28
N LYS A 70 4.54 -5.72 7.61
CA LYS A 70 3.17 -5.19 7.67
C LYS A 70 2.48 -5.39 9.02
N GLU A 71 2.80 -6.44 9.74
CA GLU A 71 2.34 -6.66 11.12
C GLU A 71 2.88 -5.60 12.10
N HIS A 72 4.15 -5.22 11.98
CA HIS A 72 4.81 -4.32 12.93
C HIS A 72 4.88 -2.85 12.44
N TYR A 73 4.88 -2.63 11.12
CA TYR A 73 5.02 -1.33 10.46
C TYR A 73 3.98 -1.17 9.34
N PRO A 74 2.67 -1.15 9.65
CA PRO A 74 1.60 -1.17 8.65
C PRO A 74 1.64 0.03 7.68
N THR A 75 2.16 1.17 8.12
CA THR A 75 2.30 2.40 7.31
C THR A 75 3.52 2.42 6.39
N THR A 76 4.45 1.46 6.53
CA THR A 76 5.59 1.34 5.62
C THR A 76 5.12 0.69 4.32
N SER A 77 5.32 1.38 3.19
CA SER A 77 4.98 0.82 1.88
C SER A 77 5.96 -0.30 1.49
N VAL A 78 5.44 -1.40 0.95
CA VAL A 78 6.22 -2.53 0.45
C VAL A 78 5.87 -2.80 -1.00
N ILE A 79 6.87 -2.74 -1.89
CA ILE A 79 6.76 -3.18 -3.27
C ILE A 79 7.55 -4.48 -3.41
N LEU A 80 6.90 -5.55 -3.84
CA LEU A 80 7.56 -6.82 -4.10
C LEU A 80 8.24 -6.81 -5.48
N LEU A 81 9.46 -7.32 -5.54
CA LEU A 81 10.15 -7.65 -6.79
C LEU A 81 10.01 -9.15 -7.00
N THR A 82 9.53 -9.56 -8.17
CA THR A 82 9.24 -10.98 -8.41
C THR A 82 9.63 -11.40 -9.81
N ALA A 83 10.27 -12.57 -9.93
CA ALA A 83 10.47 -13.26 -11.21
C ALA A 83 9.23 -14.08 -11.61
N LEU A 84 8.23 -14.16 -10.72
CA LEU A 84 7.07 -15.01 -10.90
C LEU A 84 6.10 -14.37 -11.90
N SER A 85 5.86 -15.12 -12.97
CA SER A 85 5.01 -14.70 -14.08
C SER A 85 3.55 -15.16 -13.94
N SER A 86 3.25 -16.06 -12.97
CA SER A 86 1.88 -16.53 -12.77
C SER A 86 1.04 -15.53 -11.99
N ASP A 87 -0.22 -15.39 -12.39
CA ASP A 87 -1.16 -14.52 -11.69
C ASP A 87 -1.39 -14.99 -10.24
N MET A 88 -1.24 -16.27 -9.97
CA MET A 88 -1.40 -16.87 -8.65
C MET A 88 -0.33 -16.36 -7.66
N ASP A 89 0.93 -16.28 -8.09
CA ASP A 89 2.03 -15.82 -7.24
C ASP A 89 1.92 -14.33 -6.91
N ARG A 90 1.41 -13.55 -7.86
CA ARG A 90 1.14 -12.12 -7.67
C ARG A 90 0.03 -11.89 -6.63
N VAL A 91 -1.02 -12.70 -6.70
CA VAL A 91 -2.13 -12.66 -5.73
C VAL A 91 -1.60 -13.00 -4.33
N ILE A 92 -0.78 -14.05 -4.17
CA ILE A 92 -0.21 -14.43 -2.88
C ILE A 92 0.63 -13.30 -2.28
N GLY A 93 1.48 -12.64 -3.08
CA GLY A 93 2.29 -11.51 -2.60
C GLY A 93 1.43 -10.35 -2.08
N LEU A 94 0.38 -10.02 -2.80
CA LEU A 94 -0.57 -8.99 -2.38
C LEU A 94 -1.39 -9.41 -1.16
N GLU A 95 -1.79 -10.67 -1.03
CA GLU A 95 -2.49 -11.19 0.16
C GLU A 95 -1.62 -11.15 1.42
N MET A 96 -0.27 -11.22 1.28
CA MET A 96 0.66 -11.05 2.40
C MET A 96 0.82 -9.58 2.86
N GLY A 97 0.12 -8.64 2.27
CA GLY A 97 0.09 -7.25 2.71
C GLY A 97 0.89 -6.26 1.86
N ALA A 98 1.59 -6.71 0.83
CA ALA A 98 2.30 -5.80 -0.08
C ALA A 98 1.36 -4.74 -0.68
N ASP A 99 1.88 -3.54 -0.90
CA ASP A 99 1.12 -2.42 -1.49
C ASP A 99 1.16 -2.47 -3.02
N ASP A 100 2.22 -3.04 -3.58
CA ASP A 100 2.39 -3.21 -5.02
C ASP A 100 3.43 -4.30 -5.32
N TYR A 101 3.59 -4.66 -6.60
CA TYR A 101 4.65 -5.57 -7.07
C TYR A 101 5.20 -5.13 -8.42
N ILE A 102 6.41 -5.58 -8.73
CA ILE A 102 7.11 -5.35 -10.01
C ILE A 102 7.66 -6.68 -10.50
N CYS A 103 7.33 -7.06 -11.73
CA CYS A 103 7.87 -8.28 -12.34
C CYS A 103 9.27 -8.07 -12.90
N LYS A 104 10.19 -8.97 -12.59
CA LYS A 104 11.52 -9.05 -13.22
C LYS A 104 11.39 -9.79 -14.57
N PRO A 105 12.03 -9.32 -15.67
CA PRO A 105 12.80 -8.08 -15.77
C PRO A 105 11.90 -6.84 -15.87
N PHE A 106 12.30 -5.74 -15.24
CA PHE A 106 11.58 -4.47 -15.22
C PHE A 106 12.37 -3.34 -15.88
N PHE A 107 11.65 -2.36 -16.40
CA PHE A 107 12.26 -1.14 -16.92
C PHE A 107 12.47 -0.11 -15.81
N ALA A 108 13.57 0.67 -15.91
CA ALA A 108 13.87 1.74 -14.97
C ALA A 108 12.70 2.72 -14.78
N ARG A 109 12.01 3.07 -15.86
CA ARG A 109 10.85 3.97 -15.82
C ARG A 109 9.68 3.41 -15.03
N GLU A 110 9.42 2.11 -15.13
CA GLU A 110 8.38 1.44 -14.36
C GLU A 110 8.70 1.46 -12.87
N LEU A 111 9.91 1.03 -12.49
CA LEU A 111 10.39 1.06 -11.11
C LEU A 111 10.25 2.47 -10.51
N GLN A 112 10.78 3.48 -11.21
CA GLN A 112 10.73 4.87 -10.75
C GLN A 112 9.31 5.41 -10.60
N ALA A 113 8.41 5.06 -11.53
CA ALA A 113 7.01 5.49 -11.47
C ALA A 113 6.29 4.92 -10.25
N ARG A 114 6.45 3.62 -9.99
CA ARG A 114 5.83 2.93 -8.85
C ARG A 114 6.37 3.44 -7.51
N VAL A 115 7.70 3.60 -7.40
CA VAL A 115 8.35 4.19 -6.22
C VAL A 115 7.82 5.61 -5.96
N LYS A 116 7.76 6.47 -6.98
CA LYS A 116 7.24 7.84 -6.84
C LYS A 116 5.77 7.85 -6.39
N THR A 117 4.95 6.94 -6.91
CA THR A 117 3.54 6.84 -6.52
C THR A 117 3.40 6.48 -5.04
N GLN A 118 4.11 5.45 -4.59
CA GLN A 118 4.08 5.03 -3.18
C GLN A 118 4.62 6.11 -2.22
N LEU A 119 5.70 6.79 -2.60
CA LEU A 119 6.25 7.90 -1.80
C LEU A 119 5.31 9.11 -1.77
N ARG A 120 4.62 9.42 -2.87
CA ARG A 120 3.62 10.51 -2.92
C ARG A 120 2.45 10.22 -1.98
N HIS A 121 1.90 9.00 -1.99
CA HIS A 121 0.85 8.59 -1.06
C HIS A 121 1.31 8.80 0.39
N ARG A 122 2.48 8.29 0.74
CA ARG A 122 3.05 8.48 2.07
C ARG A 122 3.26 9.96 2.42
N ALA A 123 3.75 10.79 1.49
CA ALA A 123 3.95 12.21 1.74
C ALA A 123 2.63 12.95 2.00
N GLN A 124 1.55 12.58 1.32
CA GLN A 124 0.21 13.10 1.59
C GLN A 124 -0.26 12.73 3.00
N LEU A 125 0.02 11.50 3.44
CA LEU A 125 -0.28 11.03 4.78
C LEU A 125 0.47 11.81 5.87
N LEU A 126 1.77 12.08 5.65
CA LEU A 126 2.61 12.82 6.61
C LEU A 126 2.35 14.33 6.59
N ALA A 127 1.89 14.89 5.47
CA ALA A 127 1.52 16.30 5.37
C ALA A 127 0.27 16.61 6.21
N SER A 128 -0.67 15.68 6.25
CA SER A 128 -1.87 15.79 7.10
C SER A 128 -1.56 15.78 8.61
N GLN A 129 -0.40 15.22 9.01
CA GLN A 129 0.03 15.15 10.42
C GLN A 129 0.78 16.41 10.93
N ASN A 130 1.22 17.32 10.07
CA ASN A 130 2.15 18.41 10.43
C ASN A 130 1.55 19.83 10.34
N THR A 131 0.25 19.99 10.16
CA THR A 131 -0.37 21.32 10.14
C THR A 131 -0.91 21.67 11.52
N ASP A 132 -0.05 22.30 12.36
CA ASP A 132 -0.42 22.96 13.63
C ASP A 132 -1.11 24.32 13.43
N GLU A 133 -1.49 24.70 12.22
CA GLU A 133 -2.27 25.91 11.98
C GLU A 133 -3.72 25.56 11.65
N PRO A 134 -4.71 26.24 12.27
CA PRO A 134 -6.12 26.05 11.92
C PRO A 134 -6.40 26.75 10.58
N SER A 135 -6.01 26.12 9.47
CA SER A 135 -6.48 26.52 8.16
C SER A 135 -7.91 26.04 7.98
N VAL A 136 -8.79 26.99 7.83
CA VAL A 136 -10.22 26.88 7.54
C VAL A 136 -10.41 25.85 6.39
N SER A 137 -11.20 24.76 6.68
CA SER A 137 -11.72 23.77 5.72
C SER A 137 -10.79 22.64 5.22
N SER A 138 -10.00 21.98 6.07
CA SER A 138 -9.64 20.59 5.80
C SER A 138 -10.54 19.68 6.65
N GLU A 139 -11.35 18.83 6.04
CA GLU A 139 -12.11 17.80 6.74
C GLU A 139 -11.14 16.90 7.49
N GLN A 140 -10.97 17.12 8.80
CA GLN A 140 -10.09 16.29 9.64
C GLN A 140 -10.64 14.87 9.78
N THR A 141 -11.94 14.72 9.59
CA THR A 141 -12.64 13.43 9.70
C THR A 141 -13.69 13.28 8.60
N LEU A 142 -13.81 12.06 8.09
CA LEU A 142 -14.89 11.67 7.18
C LEU A 142 -15.77 10.63 7.85
N LYS A 143 -17.05 10.93 8.02
CA LYS A 143 -18.03 10.01 8.61
C LYS A 143 -19.02 9.52 7.57
N VAL A 144 -19.21 8.20 7.52
CA VAL A 144 -20.24 7.55 6.70
C VAL A 144 -20.91 6.50 7.60
N GLY A 145 -22.08 6.81 8.15
CA GLY A 145 -22.75 5.97 9.16
C GLY A 145 -21.84 5.72 10.36
N SER A 146 -21.64 4.45 10.72
CA SER A 146 -20.74 4.02 11.80
C SER A 146 -19.24 4.01 11.44
N LEU A 147 -18.89 4.26 10.17
CA LEU A 147 -17.50 4.39 9.72
C LEU A 147 -17.00 5.81 9.99
N ASN A 148 -15.90 5.92 10.73
CA ASN A 148 -15.20 7.18 10.99
C ASN A 148 -13.75 7.05 10.52
N ILE A 149 -13.32 7.96 9.66
CA ILE A 149 -11.96 8.00 9.09
C ILE A 149 -11.30 9.29 9.54
N GLU A 150 -10.22 9.19 10.26
CA GLU A 150 -9.40 10.31 10.73
C GLU A 150 -8.17 10.44 9.83
N PHE A 151 -8.08 11.56 9.11
CA PHE A 151 -6.99 11.77 8.16
C PHE A 151 -5.66 12.05 8.83
N ASP A 152 -5.65 12.85 9.89
CA ASP A 152 -4.43 13.30 10.55
C ASP A 152 -3.74 12.15 11.31
N SER A 153 -4.51 11.30 11.98
CA SER A 153 -4.00 10.13 12.72
C SER A 153 -3.86 8.89 11.85
N HIS A 154 -4.40 8.90 10.63
CA HIS A 154 -4.49 7.72 9.75
C HIS A 154 -5.25 6.56 10.38
N GLN A 155 -6.23 6.87 11.23
CA GLN A 155 -7.01 5.89 11.94
C GLN A 155 -8.40 5.74 11.33
N VAL A 156 -8.87 4.52 11.37
CA VAL A 156 -10.22 4.16 10.93
C VAL A 156 -10.92 3.46 12.09
N TYR A 157 -12.15 3.87 12.34
CA TYR A 157 -13.02 3.24 13.31
C TYR A 157 -14.30 2.78 12.63
N LEU A 158 -14.75 1.60 12.95
CA LEU A 158 -16.06 1.08 12.58
C LEU A 158 -16.81 0.72 13.86
N ALA A 159 -17.97 1.35 14.08
CA ALA A 159 -18.73 1.21 15.34
C ALA A 159 -17.83 1.35 16.58
N GLU A 160 -16.99 2.41 16.61
CA GLU A 160 -16.01 2.74 17.66
C GLU A 160 -14.82 1.77 17.82
N GLN A 161 -14.76 0.72 17.03
CA GLN A 161 -13.64 -0.21 17.03
C GLN A 161 -12.58 0.21 16.01
N ALA A 162 -11.33 0.31 16.47
CA ALA A 162 -10.21 0.69 15.61
C ALA A 162 -9.87 -0.45 14.63
N ILE A 163 -9.70 -0.09 13.35
CA ILE A 163 -9.35 -1.02 12.27
C ILE A 163 -7.97 -0.66 11.75
N ASN A 164 -7.03 -1.61 11.83
CA ASN A 164 -5.68 -1.43 11.34
C ASN A 164 -5.59 -1.67 9.83
N LEU A 165 -5.47 -0.58 9.06
CA LEU A 165 -5.31 -0.62 7.61
C LEU A 165 -3.85 -0.35 7.21
N THR A 166 -3.42 -0.95 6.10
CA THR A 166 -2.20 -0.51 5.41
C THR A 166 -2.47 0.81 4.68
N ALA A 167 -1.42 1.51 4.25
CA ALA A 167 -1.56 2.79 3.55
C ALA A 167 -2.49 2.67 2.32
N THR A 168 -2.27 1.65 1.49
CA THR A 168 -3.08 1.43 0.29
C THR A 168 -4.53 1.04 0.59
N GLU A 169 -4.78 0.26 1.64
CA GLU A 169 -6.14 -0.08 2.08
C GLU A 169 -6.87 1.15 2.62
N PHE A 170 -6.16 2.03 3.34
CA PHE A 170 -6.69 3.30 3.82
C PHE A 170 -7.10 4.20 2.65
N ASP A 171 -6.21 4.41 1.66
CA ASP A 171 -6.49 5.23 0.49
C ASP A 171 -7.69 4.70 -0.31
N LEU A 172 -7.76 3.38 -0.46
CA LEU A 172 -8.88 2.71 -1.13
C LEU A 172 -10.20 2.94 -0.38
N LEU A 173 -10.21 2.79 0.95
CA LEU A 173 -11.38 3.04 1.78
C LEU A 173 -11.80 4.51 1.74
N VAL A 174 -10.86 5.45 1.85
CA VAL A 174 -11.12 6.89 1.73
C VAL A 174 -11.75 7.22 0.38
N TYR A 175 -11.22 6.63 -0.70
CA TYR A 175 -11.77 6.87 -2.03
C TYR A 175 -13.21 6.41 -2.15
N PHE A 176 -13.55 5.25 -1.63
CA PHE A 176 -14.94 4.77 -1.56
C PHE A 176 -15.82 5.62 -0.65
N ALA A 177 -15.34 5.97 0.53
CA ALA A 177 -16.10 6.72 1.53
C ALA A 177 -16.44 8.15 1.07
N ARG A 178 -15.60 8.75 0.22
CA ARG A 178 -15.89 10.04 -0.43
C ARG A 178 -16.95 9.95 -1.54
N HIS A 179 -17.24 8.73 -2.03
CA HIS A 179 -18.18 8.53 -3.13
C HIS A 179 -19.13 7.35 -2.82
N PRO A 180 -19.94 7.43 -1.74
CA PRO A 180 -20.81 6.35 -1.34
C PRO A 180 -21.83 6.03 -2.44
N ASN A 181 -22.15 4.75 -2.60
CA ASN A 181 -23.02 4.21 -3.66
C ASN A 181 -22.50 4.34 -5.10
N HIS A 182 -21.37 4.99 -5.33
CA HIS A 182 -20.79 5.08 -6.66
C HIS A 182 -20.04 3.78 -7.01
N VAL A 183 -20.31 3.24 -8.20
CA VAL A 183 -19.65 2.03 -8.70
C VAL A 183 -18.39 2.43 -9.46
N PHE A 184 -17.25 1.89 -9.05
CA PHE A 184 -15.98 2.09 -9.71
C PHE A 184 -15.52 0.80 -10.39
N SER A 185 -15.08 0.91 -11.64
CA SER A 185 -14.40 -0.19 -12.31
C SER A 185 -13.02 -0.47 -11.68
N ARG A 186 -12.49 -1.68 -11.90
CA ARG A 186 -11.15 -2.02 -11.44
C ARG A 186 -10.09 -1.06 -11.97
N GLN A 187 -10.21 -0.69 -13.25
CA GLN A 187 -9.30 0.26 -13.89
C GLN A 187 -9.38 1.65 -13.23
N GLN A 188 -10.59 2.15 -12.94
CA GLN A 188 -10.75 3.44 -12.26
C GLN A 188 -10.12 3.43 -10.86
N LEU A 189 -10.29 2.34 -10.09
CA LEU A 189 -9.66 2.20 -8.78
C LEU A 189 -8.14 2.13 -8.91
N LEU A 190 -7.64 1.38 -9.89
CA LEU A 190 -6.21 1.26 -10.17
C LEU A 190 -5.60 2.63 -10.48
N ASP A 191 -6.23 3.40 -11.37
CA ASP A 191 -5.76 4.73 -11.77
C ASP A 191 -5.80 5.74 -10.61
N LYS A 192 -6.80 5.66 -9.74
CA LYS A 192 -6.97 6.62 -8.65
C LYS A 192 -6.12 6.31 -7.43
N VAL A 193 -5.99 5.04 -7.06
CA VAL A 193 -5.26 4.63 -5.86
C VAL A 193 -3.79 4.34 -6.16
N TRP A 194 -3.46 3.78 -7.33
CA TRP A 194 -2.08 3.43 -7.70
C TRP A 194 -1.45 4.39 -8.73
N GLY A 195 -2.25 5.19 -9.45
CA GLY A 195 -1.79 6.19 -10.43
C GLY A 195 -1.81 5.71 -11.87
N TYR A 196 -1.84 6.65 -12.81
CA TYR A 196 -2.06 6.44 -14.25
C TYR A 196 -1.09 5.51 -15.00
N GLN A 197 0.00 5.08 -14.38
CA GLN A 197 1.00 4.21 -15.03
C GLN A 197 0.86 2.73 -14.63
N HIS A 198 -0.17 2.37 -13.91
CA HIS A 198 -0.49 1.00 -13.55
C HIS A 198 -1.26 0.31 -14.69
N SER A 199 -0.61 0.00 -15.78
CA SER A 199 -1.23 -0.80 -16.84
C SER A 199 -1.16 -2.29 -16.50
N GLY A 200 -2.30 -2.94 -16.39
CA GLY A 200 -2.37 -4.39 -16.57
C GLY A 200 -2.62 -5.25 -15.32
N TYR A 201 -2.87 -4.69 -14.14
CA TYR A 201 -2.96 -5.54 -12.94
C TYR A 201 -4.25 -5.35 -12.13
N GLU A 202 -5.39 -5.65 -12.75
CA GLU A 202 -6.69 -5.66 -12.06
C GLU A 202 -6.73 -6.59 -10.83
N HIS A 203 -5.87 -7.61 -10.79
CA HIS A 203 -5.70 -8.50 -9.63
C HIS A 203 -5.23 -7.77 -8.38
N THR A 204 -4.44 -6.70 -8.52
CA THR A 204 -4.03 -5.85 -7.39
C THR A 204 -5.23 -5.26 -6.68
N VAL A 205 -6.20 -4.73 -7.43
CA VAL A 205 -7.44 -4.19 -6.87
C VAL A 205 -8.23 -5.27 -6.14
N ASN A 206 -8.40 -6.45 -6.76
CA ASN A 206 -9.16 -7.55 -6.17
C ASN A 206 -8.56 -7.99 -4.82
N SER A 207 -7.24 -8.17 -4.74
CA SER A 207 -6.56 -8.59 -3.51
C SER A 207 -6.68 -7.53 -2.40
N HIS A 208 -6.55 -6.25 -2.73
CA HIS A 208 -6.74 -5.17 -1.74
C HIS A 208 -8.20 -5.06 -1.28
N ILE A 209 -9.17 -5.21 -2.18
CA ILE A 209 -10.60 -5.26 -1.82
C ILE A 209 -10.87 -6.43 -0.87
N ASN A 210 -10.36 -7.63 -1.15
CA ASN A 210 -10.57 -8.80 -0.30
C ASN A 210 -9.98 -8.59 1.09
N ARG A 211 -8.76 -8.05 1.20
CA ARG A 211 -8.14 -7.74 2.49
C ARG A 211 -8.89 -6.65 3.25
N LEU A 212 -9.29 -5.59 2.55
CA LEU A 212 -10.08 -4.52 3.16
C LEU A 212 -11.41 -5.04 3.70
N ARG A 213 -12.12 -5.87 2.93
CA ARG A 213 -13.32 -6.56 3.39
C ARG A 213 -13.05 -7.41 4.62
N ALA A 214 -12.04 -8.27 4.59
CA ALA A 214 -11.70 -9.13 5.72
C ALA A 214 -11.51 -8.34 7.02
N LYS A 215 -10.95 -7.11 6.93
CA LYS A 215 -10.77 -6.24 8.10
C LYS A 215 -12.04 -5.49 8.51
N LEU A 216 -12.86 -5.07 7.57
CA LEU A 216 -14.12 -4.36 7.84
C LEU A 216 -15.23 -5.33 8.29
N GLU A 217 -15.26 -6.55 7.75
CA GLU A 217 -16.33 -7.54 7.96
C GLU A 217 -16.11 -8.43 9.19
N LEU A 218 -14.98 -8.31 9.91
CA LEU A 218 -14.77 -9.01 11.19
C LEU A 218 -15.91 -8.77 12.21
N HIS A 219 -16.68 -7.71 12.01
CA HIS A 219 -17.73 -7.25 12.95
C HIS A 219 -19.10 -7.08 12.30
N GLN A 220 -19.26 -7.47 11.02
CA GLN A 220 -20.53 -7.30 10.29
C GLN A 220 -20.87 -8.51 9.44
N SER A 221 -22.19 -8.83 9.35
CA SER A 221 -22.70 -9.96 8.59
C SER A 221 -22.91 -9.67 7.09
N THR A 222 -22.80 -8.42 6.66
CA THR A 222 -23.02 -7.97 5.28
C THR A 222 -21.85 -7.13 4.77
N PRO A 223 -21.47 -7.30 3.49
CA PRO A 223 -20.30 -6.60 2.95
C PRO A 223 -20.54 -5.10 2.82
N ILE A 224 -19.69 -4.30 3.45
CA ILE A 224 -19.69 -2.83 3.31
C ILE A 224 -19.25 -2.43 1.90
N ILE A 225 -18.27 -3.15 1.33
CA ILE A 225 -17.85 -2.97 -0.04
C ILE A 225 -18.47 -4.06 -0.90
N GLU A 226 -19.43 -3.70 -1.73
CA GLU A 226 -20.17 -4.62 -2.58
C GLU A 226 -19.48 -4.82 -3.94
N THR A 227 -19.61 -6.04 -4.48
CA THR A 227 -19.24 -6.33 -5.88
C THR A 227 -20.46 -6.09 -6.77
N VAL A 228 -20.28 -5.25 -7.77
CA VAL A 228 -21.23 -5.10 -8.87
C VAL A 228 -20.72 -5.94 -10.04
N TRP A 229 -21.36 -7.10 -10.25
CA TRP A 229 -20.91 -8.10 -11.22
C TRP A 229 -20.76 -7.54 -12.63
N GLY A 230 -19.64 -7.80 -13.25
CA GLY A 230 -19.31 -7.30 -14.59
C GLY A 230 -18.90 -5.82 -14.64
N VAL A 231 -18.98 -5.05 -13.52
CA VAL A 231 -18.68 -3.61 -13.48
C VAL A 231 -17.51 -3.31 -12.56
N GLY A 232 -17.62 -3.65 -11.26
CA GLY A 232 -16.58 -3.29 -10.28
C GLY A 232 -17.05 -3.35 -8.84
N TYR A 233 -16.74 -2.32 -8.06
CA TYR A 233 -16.97 -2.27 -6.62
C TYR A 233 -17.60 -0.93 -6.20
N LYS A 234 -18.38 -0.95 -5.11
CA LYS A 234 -18.92 0.26 -4.47
C LYS A 234 -18.97 0.10 -2.95
N LEU A 235 -18.96 1.19 -2.22
CA LEU A 235 -19.28 1.22 -0.81
C LEU A 235 -20.80 1.41 -0.65
N ASN A 236 -21.43 0.53 0.14
CA ASN A 236 -22.86 0.63 0.47
C ASN A 236 -23.02 1.24 1.88
N PRO A 237 -23.42 2.51 2.00
CA PRO A 237 -23.57 3.16 3.29
C PRO A 237 -24.72 2.59 4.14
N SER A 238 -25.69 1.91 3.53
CA SER A 238 -26.79 1.28 4.28
C SER A 238 -26.33 0.16 5.22
N GLN A 239 -25.12 -0.37 4.98
CA GLN A 239 -24.50 -1.39 5.84
C GLN A 239 -23.71 -0.78 7.01
N LEU A 240 -23.67 0.55 7.10
CA LEU A 240 -22.96 1.32 8.12
C LEU A 240 -23.89 2.00 9.14
N ASN A 241 -25.18 1.69 9.07
CA ASN A 241 -26.20 2.25 9.98
C ASN A 241 -26.40 1.38 11.21
#